data_4c23c3c5adb57617ef23a4c075f34cd9
#
_entry.id   4c23c3c5adb57617ef23a4c075f34cd9
#
_cell.length_a   1.000
_cell.length_b   1.000
_cell.length_c   1.000
_cell.angle_alpha   90.00
_cell.angle_beta   90.00
_cell.angle_gamma   90.00
#
_symmetry.space_group_name_H-M   'P 1'
#
loop_
_entity.id
_entity.type
_entity.pdbx_description
1 polymer ?
#
loop_
_entity_poly.entity_id
_entity_poly.type
_entity_poly.pdbx_seq_one_letter_code
_entity_poly.pdbx_strand_id
1 'polypeptide(L)'
;MNNKTTQKTTHNKRKKMINSFLIAVGIAVFAIYFPELFEDEEQEPSRQGLIPVELVKTIDGDTIKIMYEGKEENVRYLLIDTPETNHPRLGKQPYGQQAKVRNQELLQKGQLEIEFDVGGKYDKYGRLLAYIYIDGKSVQEQLLKEGLARVAYVYPPNTRHLDAFKKAEQQAKKSGIGIWTLEDYTTDRGFDSEKYPADSVKIPVYGETQDFKNCTELRKVYPQGVKKGHPAYKEQMDGNKDGRACE
;
A
#
# COMPACT_ATOMS: atom_id res chain seq x y z
N MET A 1 55.63 -57.29 -15.49
CA MET A 1 54.76 -56.44 -16.36
C MET A 1 53.66 -55.91 -15.49
N ASN A 2 53.24 -54.61 -15.62
CA ASN A 2 52.14 -53.85 -15.00
C ASN A 2 52.40 -53.21 -13.65
N ASN A 3 53.05 -52.03 -13.65
CA ASN A 3 52.93 -51.08 -12.53
C ASN A 3 52.96 -49.61 -13.02
N LYS A 4 52.53 -49.29 -14.24
CA LYS A 4 52.57 -47.94 -14.79
C LYS A 4 51.18 -47.30 -15.02
N THR A 5 50.06 -48.03 -14.86
CA THR A 5 48.72 -47.53 -15.22
C THR A 5 47.97 -46.93 -14.04
N THR A 6 48.33 -47.25 -12.80
CA THR A 6 47.60 -46.80 -11.60
C THR A 6 47.99 -45.39 -11.11
N GLN A 7 49.18 -44.90 -11.49
CA GLN A 7 49.62 -43.55 -11.06
C GLN A 7 49.08 -42.40 -11.91
N LYS A 8 48.69 -42.66 -13.18
CA LYS A 8 48.17 -41.58 -14.06
C LYS A 8 46.74 -41.18 -13.73
N THR A 9 45.92 -42.10 -13.22
CA THR A 9 44.50 -41.84 -12.87
C THR A 9 44.34 -41.06 -11.58
N THR A 10 45.21 -41.25 -10.59
CA THR A 10 45.19 -40.52 -9.32
C THR A 10 45.66 -39.07 -9.47
N HIS A 11 46.61 -38.80 -10.36
CA HIS A 11 47.14 -37.46 -10.60
C HIS A 11 46.12 -36.56 -11.33
N ASN A 12 45.34 -37.09 -12.27
CA ASN A 12 44.26 -36.37 -12.96
C ASN A 12 43.06 -36.07 -12.06
N LYS A 13 42.71 -36.97 -11.14
CA LYS A 13 41.65 -36.69 -10.14
C LYS A 13 42.04 -35.59 -9.16
N ARG A 14 43.32 -35.60 -8.69
CA ARG A 14 43.81 -34.52 -7.81
C ARG A 14 43.86 -33.16 -8.51
N LYS A 15 44.31 -33.08 -9.77
CA LYS A 15 44.30 -31.82 -10.54
C LYS A 15 42.87 -31.30 -10.79
N LYS A 16 41.88 -32.16 -11.08
CA LYS A 16 40.51 -31.77 -11.22
C LYS A 16 39.91 -31.26 -9.89
N MET A 17 40.20 -31.90 -8.77
CA MET A 17 39.76 -31.45 -7.44
C MET A 17 40.38 -30.12 -7.04
N ILE A 18 41.67 -29.91 -7.28
CA ILE A 18 42.36 -28.65 -6.97
C ILE A 18 41.81 -27.50 -7.82
N ASN A 19 41.55 -27.71 -9.12
CA ASN A 19 40.93 -26.68 -9.97
C ASN A 19 39.49 -26.35 -9.52
N SER A 20 38.68 -27.34 -9.14
CA SER A 20 37.33 -27.08 -8.61
C SER A 20 37.35 -26.32 -7.29
N PHE A 21 38.32 -26.60 -6.42
CA PHE A 21 38.47 -25.88 -5.14
C PHE A 21 38.92 -24.44 -5.36
N LEU A 22 39.86 -24.18 -6.28
CA LEU A 22 40.30 -22.82 -6.60
C LEU A 22 39.22 -21.98 -7.25
N ILE A 23 38.33 -22.57 -8.08
CA ILE A 23 37.17 -21.90 -8.66
C ILE A 23 36.18 -21.55 -7.56
N ALA A 24 35.88 -22.47 -6.64
CA ALA A 24 34.95 -22.22 -5.53
C ALA A 24 35.45 -21.12 -4.58
N VAL A 25 36.75 -21.10 -4.27
CA VAL A 25 37.39 -20.04 -3.47
C VAL A 25 37.34 -18.70 -4.22
N GLY A 26 37.59 -18.70 -5.53
CA GLY A 26 37.50 -17.49 -6.36
C GLY A 26 36.11 -16.89 -6.37
N ILE A 27 35.05 -17.70 -6.47
CA ILE A 27 33.65 -17.26 -6.39
C ILE A 27 33.34 -16.71 -5.00
N ALA A 28 33.80 -17.37 -3.94
CA ALA A 28 33.55 -16.91 -2.56
C ALA A 28 34.26 -15.57 -2.27
N VAL A 29 35.50 -15.40 -2.73
CA VAL A 29 36.24 -14.14 -2.62
C VAL A 29 35.55 -13.04 -3.45
N PHE A 30 35.14 -13.34 -4.66
CA PHE A 30 34.42 -12.39 -5.52
C PHE A 30 33.09 -11.93 -4.89
N ALA A 31 32.34 -12.84 -4.28
CA ALA A 31 31.09 -12.50 -3.57
C ALA A 31 31.32 -11.58 -2.34
N ILE A 32 32.52 -11.66 -1.70
CA ILE A 32 32.87 -10.76 -0.59
C ILE A 32 33.20 -9.34 -1.09
N TYR A 33 33.85 -9.22 -2.21
CA TYR A 33 34.29 -7.94 -2.78
C TYR A 33 33.23 -7.25 -3.66
N PHE A 34 32.27 -8.02 -4.19
CA PHE A 34 31.18 -7.55 -5.03
C PHE A 34 29.84 -8.11 -4.55
N PRO A 35 29.40 -7.79 -3.32
CA PRO A 35 28.13 -8.29 -2.78
C PRO A 35 26.92 -7.88 -3.64
N GLU A 36 26.98 -6.71 -4.27
CA GLU A 36 25.91 -6.20 -5.14
C GLU A 36 25.57 -7.10 -6.34
N LEU A 37 26.50 -7.98 -6.77
CA LEU A 37 26.28 -8.93 -7.85
C LEU A 37 25.64 -10.25 -7.39
N PHE A 38 25.54 -10.44 -6.08
CA PHE A 38 24.93 -11.60 -5.41
C PHE A 38 23.82 -11.19 -4.47
N GLU A 39 23.37 -9.91 -4.52
CA GLU A 39 22.09 -9.58 -3.95
C GLU A 39 21.06 -10.45 -4.70
N ASP A 40 20.51 -11.44 -3.99
CA ASP A 40 19.32 -12.14 -4.43
C ASP A 40 18.32 -11.03 -4.75
N GLU A 41 17.91 -10.92 -6.02
CA GLU A 41 16.67 -10.22 -6.33
C GLU A 41 15.67 -10.82 -5.34
N GLU A 42 15.25 -10.04 -4.32
CA GLU A 42 14.11 -10.42 -3.49
C GLU A 42 13.05 -10.79 -4.51
N GLN A 43 12.78 -12.07 -4.66
CA GLN A 43 11.73 -12.57 -5.52
C GLN A 43 10.46 -11.94 -4.94
N GLU A 44 10.05 -10.83 -5.57
CA GLU A 44 8.76 -10.24 -5.29
C GLU A 44 7.76 -11.39 -5.23
N PRO A 45 6.94 -11.49 -4.17
CA PRO A 45 6.03 -12.61 -3.98
C PRO A 45 5.25 -12.78 -5.29
N SER A 46 5.27 -13.97 -5.84
CA SER A 46 4.75 -14.27 -7.17
C SER A 46 3.38 -13.61 -7.31
N ARG A 47 3.25 -12.69 -8.25
CA ARG A 47 2.02 -11.92 -8.56
C ARG A 47 0.96 -12.82 -9.23
N GLN A 48 0.87 -14.08 -8.80
CA GLN A 48 -0.11 -15.03 -9.32
C GLN A 48 -1.51 -14.54 -8.95
N GLY A 49 -2.29 -14.24 -9.99
CA GLY A 49 -3.69 -13.83 -9.85
C GLY A 49 -3.92 -12.32 -10.01
N LEU A 50 -2.88 -11.49 -10.12
CA LEU A 50 -3.02 -10.08 -10.44
C LEU A 50 -3.19 -9.89 -11.96
N ILE A 51 -4.14 -9.04 -12.33
CA ILE A 51 -4.48 -8.73 -13.73
C ILE A 51 -4.07 -7.28 -13.98
N PRO A 52 -3.09 -7.01 -14.87
CA PRO A 52 -2.71 -5.65 -15.22
C PRO A 52 -3.83 -4.97 -16.00
N VAL A 53 -4.10 -3.70 -15.68
CA VAL A 53 -5.14 -2.90 -16.30
C VAL A 53 -4.67 -1.45 -16.48
N GLU A 54 -5.37 -0.69 -17.33
CA GLU A 54 -5.11 0.73 -17.54
C GLU A 54 -6.13 1.58 -16.76
N LEU A 55 -5.64 2.60 -16.06
CA LEU A 55 -6.46 3.57 -15.35
C LEU A 55 -7.08 4.55 -16.37
N VAL A 56 -8.41 4.68 -16.40
CA VAL A 56 -9.11 5.72 -17.14
C VAL A 56 -9.28 6.97 -16.27
N LYS A 57 -9.78 6.82 -15.04
CA LYS A 57 -9.89 7.91 -14.07
C LYS A 57 -10.15 7.44 -12.65
N THR A 58 -9.79 8.27 -11.69
CA THR A 58 -10.20 8.14 -10.28
C THR A 58 -11.55 8.84 -10.09
N ILE A 59 -12.55 8.14 -9.58
CA ILE A 59 -13.90 8.68 -9.32
C ILE A 59 -13.95 9.29 -7.92
N ASP A 60 -13.60 8.47 -6.89
CA ASP A 60 -13.48 8.87 -5.49
C ASP A 60 -12.41 8.05 -4.75
N GLY A 61 -12.46 7.99 -3.43
CA GLY A 61 -11.44 7.30 -2.62
C GLY A 61 -11.42 5.79 -2.79
N ASP A 62 -12.52 5.16 -3.20
CA ASP A 62 -12.67 3.71 -3.31
C ASP A 62 -13.33 3.23 -4.61
N THR A 63 -13.41 4.12 -5.58
CA THR A 63 -14.00 3.81 -6.89
C THR A 63 -13.15 4.43 -8.00
N ILE A 64 -12.79 3.61 -8.99
CA ILE A 64 -12.04 4.01 -10.18
C ILE A 64 -12.73 3.53 -11.45
N LYS A 65 -12.31 4.06 -12.59
CA LYS A 65 -12.65 3.54 -13.90
C LYS A 65 -11.38 3.04 -14.57
N ILE A 66 -11.44 1.85 -15.14
CA ILE A 66 -10.33 1.17 -15.82
C ILE A 66 -10.75 0.70 -17.21
N MET A 67 -9.77 0.35 -18.04
CA MET A 67 -9.97 -0.49 -19.22
C MET A 67 -9.80 -1.95 -18.81
N TYR A 68 -10.86 -2.75 -18.91
CA TYR A 68 -10.86 -4.17 -18.63
C TYR A 68 -11.56 -4.93 -19.79
N GLU A 69 -10.88 -5.94 -20.37
CA GLU A 69 -11.39 -6.72 -21.51
C GLU A 69 -11.92 -5.86 -22.68
N GLY A 70 -11.20 -4.74 -22.96
CA GLY A 70 -11.55 -3.83 -24.06
C GLY A 70 -12.72 -2.89 -23.79
N LYS A 71 -13.19 -2.78 -22.55
CA LYS A 71 -14.29 -1.90 -22.13
C LYS A 71 -13.91 -1.03 -20.95
N GLU A 72 -14.51 0.16 -20.87
CA GLU A 72 -14.44 0.97 -19.66
C GLU A 72 -15.36 0.40 -18.58
N GLU A 73 -14.77 0.03 -17.45
CA GLU A 73 -15.49 -0.52 -16.30
C GLU A 73 -15.26 0.30 -15.03
N ASN A 74 -16.33 0.53 -14.27
CA ASN A 74 -16.21 1.10 -12.94
C ASN A 74 -15.85 -0.02 -11.96
N VAL A 75 -14.84 0.21 -11.13
CA VAL A 75 -14.39 -0.74 -10.10
C VAL A 75 -14.67 -0.14 -8.73
N ARG A 76 -15.44 -0.85 -7.91
CA ARG A 76 -15.62 -0.59 -6.48
C ARG A 76 -14.65 -1.47 -5.69
N TYR A 77 -13.86 -0.84 -4.84
CA TYR A 77 -12.87 -1.54 -4.02
C TYR A 77 -13.56 -2.44 -3.01
N LEU A 78 -13.10 -3.68 -2.93
CA LEU A 78 -13.61 -4.65 -1.95
C LEU A 78 -13.19 -4.28 -0.53
N LEU A 79 -14.09 -4.56 0.43
CA LEU A 79 -13.87 -4.53 1.87
C LEU A 79 -13.59 -3.15 2.48
N ILE A 80 -13.57 -2.08 1.72
CA ILE A 80 -13.38 -0.72 2.27
C ILE A 80 -14.50 0.23 1.89
N ASP A 81 -14.55 1.33 2.64
CA ASP A 81 -15.45 2.46 2.42
C ASP A 81 -14.71 3.75 2.73
N THR A 82 -14.76 4.71 1.82
CA THR A 82 -14.20 6.05 2.00
C THR A 82 -15.30 7.09 2.11
N PRO A 83 -15.07 8.23 2.79
CA PRO A 83 -16.04 9.31 2.78
C PRO A 83 -16.27 9.81 1.35
N GLU A 84 -17.50 10.21 1.06
CA GLU A 84 -17.95 10.62 -0.25
C GLU A 84 -17.42 12.00 -0.65
N THR A 85 -17.04 12.14 -1.91
CA THR A 85 -16.62 13.44 -2.48
C THR A 85 -17.82 14.29 -2.95
N ASN A 86 -18.87 13.64 -3.39
CA ASN A 86 -20.10 14.30 -3.84
C ASN A 86 -21.25 13.27 -3.98
N HIS A 87 -21.86 12.92 -2.85
CA HIS A 87 -23.00 12.01 -2.86
C HIS A 87 -24.31 12.77 -3.11
N PRO A 88 -25.24 12.28 -3.97
CA PRO A 88 -26.48 12.99 -4.32
C PRO A 88 -27.36 13.42 -3.12
N ARG A 89 -27.33 12.66 -2.02
CA ARG A 89 -28.11 12.93 -0.81
C ARG A 89 -27.28 13.40 0.37
N LEU A 90 -26.05 12.88 0.51
CA LEU A 90 -25.16 13.15 1.65
C LEU A 90 -24.22 14.34 1.40
N GLY A 91 -24.13 14.79 0.14
CA GLY A 91 -23.20 15.85 -0.24
C GLY A 91 -21.75 15.41 -0.13
N LYS A 92 -20.89 16.37 0.20
CA LYS A 92 -19.48 16.14 0.51
C LYS A 92 -19.35 15.69 1.96
N GLN A 93 -18.45 14.78 2.22
CA GLN A 93 -18.13 14.28 3.56
C GLN A 93 -16.69 14.64 3.94
N PRO A 94 -16.43 14.94 5.21
CA PRO A 94 -15.07 15.14 5.73
C PRO A 94 -14.14 14.00 5.30
N TYR A 95 -12.91 14.33 4.87
CA TYR A 95 -11.91 13.40 4.33
C TYR A 95 -12.21 12.77 2.95
N GLY A 96 -13.39 12.98 2.35
CA GLY A 96 -13.69 12.42 1.03
C GLY A 96 -12.74 12.91 -0.06
N GLN A 97 -12.50 14.22 -0.12
CA GLN A 97 -11.54 14.78 -1.07
C GLN A 97 -10.11 14.28 -0.84
N GLN A 98 -9.69 14.14 0.43
CA GLN A 98 -8.37 13.61 0.79
C GLN A 98 -8.21 12.15 0.36
N ALA A 99 -9.21 11.31 0.62
CA ALA A 99 -9.21 9.91 0.18
C ALA A 99 -9.10 9.81 -1.35
N LYS A 100 -9.86 10.63 -2.09
CA LYS A 100 -9.80 10.68 -3.56
C LYS A 100 -8.43 11.11 -4.08
N VAL A 101 -7.89 12.21 -3.56
CA VAL A 101 -6.56 12.71 -3.99
C VAL A 101 -5.50 11.66 -3.70
N ARG A 102 -5.54 11.07 -2.50
CA ARG A 102 -4.58 10.04 -2.13
C ARG A 102 -4.69 8.78 -2.97
N ASN A 103 -5.89 8.34 -3.28
CA ASN A 103 -6.12 7.24 -4.22
C ASN A 103 -5.50 7.57 -5.58
N GLN A 104 -5.75 8.76 -6.12
CA GLN A 104 -5.15 9.20 -7.39
C GLN A 104 -3.62 9.20 -7.35
N GLU A 105 -3.00 9.69 -6.28
CA GLU A 105 -1.54 9.69 -6.12
C GLU A 105 -0.96 8.27 -6.07
N LEU A 106 -1.64 7.35 -5.39
CA LEU A 106 -1.20 5.95 -5.32
C LEU A 106 -1.23 5.30 -6.70
N LEU A 107 -2.33 5.50 -7.44
CA LEU A 107 -2.54 4.90 -8.77
C LEU A 107 -1.57 5.39 -9.84
N GLN A 108 -0.90 6.53 -9.64
CA GLN A 108 0.07 7.10 -10.58
C GLN A 108 1.51 6.61 -10.36
N LYS A 109 1.77 5.80 -9.32
CA LYS A 109 3.14 5.45 -8.89
C LYS A 109 3.74 4.22 -9.59
N GLY A 110 2.97 3.45 -10.34
CA GLY A 110 3.45 2.22 -10.95
C GLY A 110 2.40 1.49 -11.77
N GLN A 111 2.61 0.20 -11.98
CA GLN A 111 1.70 -0.66 -12.73
C GLN A 111 0.43 -0.92 -11.91
N LEU A 112 -0.72 -0.54 -12.46
CA LEU A 112 -2.04 -0.83 -11.87
C LEU A 112 -2.44 -2.27 -12.18
N GLU A 113 -2.82 -3.00 -11.14
CA GLU A 113 -3.25 -4.39 -11.19
C GLU A 113 -4.52 -4.58 -10.35
N ILE A 114 -5.37 -5.50 -10.76
CA ILE A 114 -6.57 -5.87 -10.01
C ILE A 114 -6.57 -7.36 -9.66
N GLU A 115 -7.19 -7.70 -8.54
CA GLU A 115 -7.42 -9.08 -8.11
C GLU A 115 -8.91 -9.27 -7.81
N PHE A 116 -9.52 -10.29 -8.40
CA PHE A 116 -10.86 -10.71 -8.03
C PHE A 116 -10.82 -11.69 -6.85
N ASP A 117 -11.83 -11.61 -6.00
CA ASP A 117 -12.04 -12.62 -4.98
C ASP A 117 -12.85 -13.80 -5.57
N VAL A 118 -13.15 -14.79 -4.73
CA VAL A 118 -13.82 -16.03 -5.14
C VAL A 118 -15.32 -15.88 -5.43
N GLY A 119 -15.93 -14.75 -5.04
CA GLY A 119 -17.35 -14.48 -5.25
C GLY A 119 -17.68 -13.84 -6.60
N GLY A 120 -18.85 -13.21 -6.67
CA GLY A 120 -19.29 -12.50 -7.88
C GLY A 120 -18.39 -11.32 -8.22
N LYS A 121 -18.07 -11.16 -9.51
CA LYS A 121 -17.22 -10.06 -9.99
C LYS A 121 -17.94 -8.69 -10.02
N TYR A 122 -19.26 -8.66 -10.03
CA TYR A 122 -20.05 -7.45 -10.17
C TYR A 122 -20.99 -7.24 -8.99
N ASP A 123 -21.16 -6.00 -8.61
CA ASP A 123 -22.21 -5.61 -7.67
C ASP A 123 -23.56 -5.43 -8.38
N LYS A 124 -24.59 -5.13 -7.58
CA LYS A 124 -25.96 -4.90 -8.12
C LYS A 124 -26.11 -3.66 -9.00
N TYR A 125 -25.11 -2.81 -9.04
CA TYR A 125 -25.05 -1.61 -9.88
C TYR A 125 -24.20 -1.80 -11.14
N GLY A 126 -23.69 -3.02 -11.37
CA GLY A 126 -22.84 -3.36 -12.51
C GLY A 126 -21.39 -2.85 -12.40
N ARG A 127 -20.90 -2.56 -11.18
CA ARG A 127 -19.50 -2.22 -10.96
C ARG A 127 -18.70 -3.49 -10.69
N LEU A 128 -17.49 -3.58 -11.23
CA LEU A 128 -16.52 -4.63 -10.84
C LEU A 128 -16.17 -4.52 -9.37
N LEU A 129 -16.01 -5.65 -8.70
CA LEU A 129 -15.57 -5.78 -7.32
C LEU A 129 -14.17 -6.35 -7.30
N ALA A 130 -13.16 -5.57 -6.90
CA ALA A 130 -11.78 -6.01 -6.93
C ALA A 130 -10.93 -5.44 -5.80
N TYR A 131 -9.83 -6.11 -5.51
CA TYR A 131 -8.69 -5.57 -4.80
C TYR A 131 -7.77 -4.88 -5.80
N ILE A 132 -7.16 -3.78 -5.40
CA ILE A 132 -6.36 -2.90 -6.26
C ILE A 132 -4.92 -2.89 -5.76
N TYR A 133 -3.99 -3.04 -6.68
CA TYR A 133 -2.56 -3.05 -6.40
C TYR A 133 -1.81 -2.08 -7.31
N ILE A 134 -0.75 -1.52 -6.79
CA ILE A 134 0.27 -0.78 -7.54
C ILE A 134 1.62 -1.45 -7.24
N ASP A 135 2.25 -2.00 -8.26
CA ASP A 135 3.51 -2.75 -8.13
C ASP A 135 3.42 -3.81 -7.01
N GLY A 136 2.30 -4.56 -6.96
CA GLY A 136 2.04 -5.58 -5.95
C GLY A 136 1.67 -5.06 -4.55
N LYS A 137 1.59 -3.74 -4.31
CA LYS A 137 1.20 -3.16 -3.01
C LYS A 137 -0.27 -2.80 -2.99
N SER A 138 -1.00 -3.26 -1.99
CA SER A 138 -2.44 -3.00 -1.87
C SER A 138 -2.76 -1.53 -1.62
N VAL A 139 -3.56 -0.95 -2.50
CA VAL A 139 -4.07 0.42 -2.38
C VAL A 139 -5.05 0.54 -1.21
N GLN A 140 -5.94 -0.44 -1.02
CA GLN A 140 -6.89 -0.47 0.10
C GLN A 140 -6.17 -0.48 1.44
N GLU A 141 -5.16 -1.32 1.59
CA GLU A 141 -4.39 -1.40 2.83
C GLU A 141 -3.69 -0.07 3.14
N GLN A 142 -3.17 0.61 2.12
CA GLN A 142 -2.55 1.91 2.29
C GLN A 142 -3.55 2.98 2.73
N LEU A 143 -4.73 3.06 2.10
CA LEU A 143 -5.79 3.99 2.50
C LEU A 143 -6.27 3.74 3.94
N LEU A 144 -6.39 2.47 4.34
CA LEU A 144 -6.75 2.09 5.72
C LEU A 144 -5.66 2.51 6.71
N LYS A 145 -4.37 2.26 6.42
CA LYS A 145 -3.24 2.67 7.27
C LYS A 145 -3.16 4.17 7.47
N GLU A 146 -3.52 4.93 6.45
CA GLU A 146 -3.52 6.40 6.49
C GLU A 146 -4.80 6.99 7.12
N GLY A 147 -5.75 6.14 7.53
CA GLY A 147 -7.02 6.57 8.11
C GLY A 147 -7.93 7.29 7.11
N LEU A 148 -7.83 6.97 5.83
CA LEU A 148 -8.67 7.55 4.76
C LEU A 148 -9.81 6.63 4.33
N ALA A 149 -9.85 5.42 4.88
CA ALA A 149 -10.89 4.43 4.67
C ALA A 149 -11.20 3.69 5.97
N ARG A 150 -12.37 3.08 6.02
CA ARG A 150 -12.76 2.10 7.04
C ARG A 150 -13.00 0.73 6.40
N VAL A 151 -12.92 -0.34 7.17
CA VAL A 151 -13.37 -1.66 6.73
C VAL A 151 -14.89 -1.69 6.70
N ALA A 152 -15.45 -2.05 5.56
CA ALA A 152 -16.90 -2.07 5.35
C ALA A 152 -17.31 -3.07 4.26
N TYR A 153 -18.62 -3.27 4.08
CA TYR A 153 -19.17 -4.12 3.02
C TYR A 153 -18.59 -5.53 3.00
N VAL A 154 -18.45 -6.12 4.20
CA VAL A 154 -17.92 -7.47 4.38
C VAL A 154 -18.99 -8.49 4.02
N TYR A 155 -18.97 -8.96 2.77
CA TYR A 155 -19.94 -9.95 2.26
C TYR A 155 -19.20 -11.22 1.82
N PRO A 156 -19.28 -12.30 2.61
CA PRO A 156 -18.74 -13.58 2.15
C PRO A 156 -19.31 -14.00 0.78
N PRO A 157 -18.51 -14.62 -0.11
CA PRO A 157 -17.16 -15.13 0.16
C PRO A 157 -16.02 -14.12 -0.14
N ASN A 158 -16.31 -12.89 -0.54
CA ASN A 158 -15.32 -11.87 -0.91
C ASN A 158 -14.63 -11.26 0.33
N THR A 159 -13.82 -12.06 1.03
CA THR A 159 -13.21 -11.68 2.32
C THR A 159 -11.73 -12.04 2.44
N ARG A 160 -11.05 -12.33 1.33
CA ARG A 160 -9.65 -12.82 1.30
C ARG A 160 -8.68 -11.98 2.12
N HIS A 161 -8.76 -10.66 2.04
CA HIS A 161 -7.83 -9.75 2.70
C HIS A 161 -8.39 -9.09 3.97
N LEU A 162 -9.53 -9.59 4.50
CA LEU A 162 -10.25 -8.96 5.61
C LEU A 162 -9.38 -8.77 6.86
N ASP A 163 -8.59 -9.78 7.25
CA ASP A 163 -7.79 -9.73 8.48
C ASP A 163 -6.64 -8.71 8.36
N ALA A 164 -5.98 -8.64 7.19
CA ALA A 164 -4.95 -7.65 6.92
C ALA A 164 -5.53 -6.22 6.96
N PHE A 165 -6.71 -6.02 6.37
CA PHE A 165 -7.40 -4.73 6.34
C PHE A 165 -7.87 -4.29 7.73
N LYS A 166 -8.41 -5.19 8.54
CA LYS A 166 -8.75 -4.90 9.94
C LYS A 166 -7.53 -4.50 10.76
N LYS A 167 -6.38 -5.16 10.54
CA LYS A 167 -5.13 -4.80 11.21
C LYS A 167 -4.65 -3.41 10.81
N ALA A 168 -4.72 -3.06 9.52
CA ALA A 168 -4.37 -1.73 9.01
C ALA A 168 -5.29 -0.65 9.60
N GLU A 169 -6.60 -0.87 9.60
CA GLU A 169 -7.57 0.02 10.22
C GLU A 169 -7.31 0.23 11.71
N GLN A 170 -7.03 -0.84 12.47
CA GLN A 170 -6.74 -0.74 13.89
C GLN A 170 -5.49 0.10 14.18
N GLN A 171 -4.48 0.05 13.32
CA GLN A 171 -3.29 0.89 13.44
C GLN A 171 -3.65 2.38 13.28
N ALA A 172 -4.47 2.72 12.29
CA ALA A 172 -4.95 4.09 12.09
C ALA A 172 -5.81 4.58 13.26
N LYS A 173 -6.74 3.75 13.76
CA LYS A 173 -7.55 4.02 14.95
C LYS A 173 -6.70 4.32 16.18
N LYS A 174 -5.71 3.48 16.48
CA LYS A 174 -4.78 3.68 17.62
C LYS A 174 -3.97 4.96 17.50
N SER A 175 -3.64 5.36 16.27
CA SER A 175 -2.88 6.58 16.01
C SER A 175 -3.77 7.83 15.95
N GLY A 176 -5.09 7.70 15.99
CA GLY A 176 -6.03 8.80 15.90
C GLY A 176 -5.82 9.67 14.66
N ILE A 177 -5.66 9.07 13.47
CA ILE A 177 -5.36 9.78 12.22
C ILE A 177 -6.52 9.70 11.22
N GLY A 178 -6.59 10.66 10.32
CA GLY A 178 -7.60 10.71 9.27
C GLY A 178 -9.02 10.75 9.84
N ILE A 179 -9.92 9.93 9.32
CA ILE A 179 -11.33 9.83 9.77
C ILE A 179 -11.46 9.52 11.26
N TRP A 180 -10.41 8.94 11.88
CA TRP A 180 -10.37 8.59 13.30
C TRP A 180 -10.01 9.76 14.22
N THR A 181 -9.74 10.94 13.68
CA THR A 181 -9.62 12.19 14.46
C THR A 181 -10.99 12.72 14.90
N LEU A 182 -12.05 12.31 14.23
CA LEU A 182 -13.43 12.75 14.46
C LEU A 182 -14.17 11.68 15.28
N GLU A 183 -14.53 12.02 16.51
CA GLU A 183 -15.22 11.12 17.43
C GLU A 183 -16.60 10.71 16.89
N ASP A 184 -16.87 9.39 16.84
CA ASP A 184 -18.12 8.80 16.32
C ASP A 184 -18.47 9.19 14.85
N TYR A 185 -17.48 9.65 14.09
CA TYR A 185 -17.71 9.98 12.68
C TYR A 185 -17.99 8.72 11.83
N THR A 186 -17.31 7.63 12.14
CA THR A 186 -17.53 6.35 11.48
C THR A 186 -18.58 5.54 12.21
N THR A 187 -19.63 5.13 11.50
CA THR A 187 -20.74 4.33 12.01
C THR A 187 -20.87 3.02 11.24
N ASP A 188 -21.68 2.08 11.71
CA ASP A 188 -21.97 0.85 10.97
C ASP A 188 -22.58 1.09 9.58
N ARG A 189 -23.19 2.25 9.37
CA ARG A 189 -23.89 2.64 8.14
C ARG A 189 -23.09 3.55 7.20
N GLY A 190 -21.87 3.94 7.58
CA GLY A 190 -21.06 4.90 6.83
C GLY A 190 -20.48 5.98 7.71
N PHE A 191 -20.57 7.22 7.25
CA PHE A 191 -20.01 8.39 7.91
C PHE A 191 -21.12 9.33 8.35
N ASP A 192 -21.05 9.83 9.59
CA ASP A 192 -22.05 10.73 10.17
C ASP A 192 -21.88 12.17 9.66
N SER A 193 -22.55 12.46 8.53
CA SER A 193 -22.54 13.78 7.91
C SER A 193 -23.45 14.78 8.64
N GLU A 194 -24.34 14.33 9.52
CA GLU A 194 -25.17 15.22 10.33
C GLU A 194 -24.34 15.81 11.47
N LYS A 195 -23.59 14.97 12.18
CA LYS A 195 -22.65 15.40 13.22
C LYS A 195 -21.49 16.23 12.65
N TYR A 196 -21.01 15.87 11.46
CA TYR A 196 -19.89 16.50 10.78
C TYR A 196 -20.24 16.93 9.35
N PRO A 197 -20.96 18.03 9.16
CA PRO A 197 -21.16 18.62 7.84
C PRO A 197 -19.80 18.94 7.16
N ALA A 198 -19.74 18.85 5.83
CA ALA A 198 -18.50 18.96 5.06
C ALA A 198 -17.63 20.18 5.41
N ASP A 199 -18.26 21.31 5.64
CA ASP A 199 -17.57 22.59 5.90
C ASP A 199 -17.34 22.86 7.41
N SER A 200 -17.82 21.98 8.29
CA SER A 200 -17.68 22.15 9.75
C SER A 200 -16.29 21.76 10.26
N VAL A 201 -15.55 20.96 9.50
CA VAL A 201 -14.24 20.44 9.87
C VAL A 201 -13.18 21.02 8.93
N LYS A 202 -12.23 21.79 9.47
CA LYS A 202 -11.04 22.22 8.72
C LYS A 202 -10.12 21.02 8.56
N ILE A 203 -10.32 20.24 7.52
CA ILE A 203 -9.46 19.12 7.19
C ILE A 203 -8.35 19.63 6.30
N PRO A 204 -7.09 19.36 6.63
CA PRO A 204 -5.97 19.71 5.79
C PRO A 204 -6.08 19.03 4.41
N VAL A 205 -5.89 19.77 3.35
CA VAL A 205 -5.89 19.21 1.99
C VAL A 205 -4.66 18.31 1.85
N TYR A 206 -4.86 17.07 1.48
CA TYR A 206 -3.79 16.12 1.20
C TYR A 206 -2.96 16.64 0.01
N GLY A 207 -1.63 16.68 0.17
CA GLY A 207 -0.73 17.16 -0.90
C GLY A 207 -0.42 18.66 -0.90
N GLU A 208 -1.17 19.50 -0.17
CA GLU A 208 -0.69 20.84 0.12
C GLU A 208 0.37 20.75 1.22
N THR A 209 1.52 21.39 1.00
CA THR A 209 2.53 21.59 2.05
C THR A 209 1.87 22.36 3.18
N GLN A 210 1.44 21.64 4.21
CA GLN A 210 0.83 22.25 5.38
C GLN A 210 1.92 22.88 6.19
N ASP A 211 2.03 24.18 6.07
CA ASP A 211 3.03 24.96 6.76
C ASP A 211 2.57 25.30 8.18
N PHE A 212 2.64 24.32 9.10
CA PHE A 212 2.43 24.56 10.52
C PHE A 212 3.61 25.36 11.06
N LYS A 213 3.31 26.42 11.82
CA LYS A 213 4.33 27.26 12.43
C LYS A 213 5.05 26.58 13.60
N ASN A 214 4.36 25.67 14.29
CA ASN A 214 4.86 24.97 15.47
C ASN A 214 4.06 23.69 15.77
N CYS A 215 4.57 22.91 16.73
CA CYS A 215 3.93 21.66 17.16
C CYS A 215 2.54 21.87 17.78
N THR A 216 2.28 23.02 18.39
CA THR A 216 0.94 23.32 18.94
C THR A 216 -0.11 23.40 17.84
N GLU A 217 0.21 24.03 16.72
CA GLU A 217 -0.69 24.09 15.56
C GLU A 217 -0.82 22.71 14.89
N LEU A 218 0.30 22.00 14.71
CA LEU A 218 0.31 20.68 14.09
C LEU A 218 -0.52 19.68 14.90
N ARG A 219 -0.38 19.66 16.23
CA ARG A 219 -1.12 18.74 17.11
C ARG A 219 -2.63 18.98 17.14
N LYS A 220 -3.12 20.16 16.78
CA LYS A 220 -4.57 20.41 16.62
C LYS A 220 -5.14 19.60 15.47
N VAL A 221 -4.35 19.28 14.48
CA VAL A 221 -4.73 18.53 13.29
C VAL A 221 -4.23 17.09 13.38
N TYR A 222 -3.02 16.89 13.87
CA TYR A 222 -2.35 15.61 14.04
C TYR A 222 -1.93 15.41 15.50
N PRO A 223 -2.83 15.00 16.39
CA PRO A 223 -2.56 14.92 17.84
C PRO A 223 -1.37 14.05 18.22
N GLN A 224 -1.07 13.04 17.40
CA GLN A 224 0.05 12.10 17.59
C GLN A 224 1.31 12.49 16.79
N GLY A 225 1.37 13.74 16.30
CA GLY A 225 2.43 14.16 15.40
C GLY A 225 2.36 13.48 14.01
N VAL A 226 3.38 13.69 13.19
CA VAL A 226 3.45 13.16 11.83
C VAL A 226 4.79 12.50 11.56
N LYS A 227 4.79 11.38 10.83
CA LYS A 227 6.00 10.65 10.45
C LYS A 227 6.72 11.32 9.28
N LYS A 228 8.03 11.08 9.19
CA LYS A 228 8.86 11.45 8.03
C LYS A 228 8.23 10.91 6.73
N GLY A 229 8.10 11.80 5.74
CA GLY A 229 7.37 11.52 4.49
C GLY A 229 5.93 12.04 4.47
N HIS A 230 5.37 12.47 5.60
CA HIS A 230 4.09 13.18 5.62
C HIS A 230 4.27 14.63 5.13
N PRO A 231 3.32 15.21 4.34
CA PRO A 231 3.42 16.58 3.82
C PRO A 231 3.64 17.67 4.88
N ALA A 232 3.17 17.44 6.10
CA ALA A 232 3.33 18.34 7.24
C ALA A 232 4.62 18.09 8.05
N TYR A 233 5.42 17.07 7.71
CA TYR A 233 6.65 16.79 8.45
C TYR A 233 7.71 17.82 8.16
N LYS A 234 8.26 18.37 9.22
CA LYS A 234 9.44 19.23 9.18
C LYS A 234 10.49 18.69 10.13
N GLU A 235 11.72 18.56 9.65
CA GLU A 235 12.83 18.02 10.43
C GLU A 235 13.11 18.85 11.70
N GLN A 236 12.86 20.16 11.65
CA GLN A 236 12.96 21.07 12.80
C GLN A 236 11.90 20.85 13.88
N MET A 237 10.82 20.13 13.57
CA MET A 237 9.76 19.76 14.51
C MET A 237 9.91 18.33 15.06
N ASP A 238 10.91 17.60 14.60
CA ASP A 238 11.32 16.28 15.07
C ASP A 238 12.50 16.44 16.02
N GLY A 239 12.17 16.72 17.30
CA GLY A 239 13.17 17.11 18.31
C GLY A 239 14.13 15.99 18.71
N ASN A 240 13.68 14.75 18.74
CA ASN A 240 14.46 13.55 19.09
C ASN A 240 15.04 12.83 17.86
N LYS A 241 14.69 13.26 16.64
CA LYS A 241 15.15 12.74 15.34
C LYS A 241 14.83 11.25 15.12
N ASP A 242 13.71 10.80 15.64
CA ASP A 242 13.24 9.42 15.46
C ASP A 242 12.38 9.23 14.18
N GLY A 243 12.20 10.30 13.40
CA GLY A 243 11.37 10.29 12.20
C GLY A 243 9.89 10.59 12.48
N ARG A 244 9.55 11.14 13.67
CA ARG A 244 8.22 11.62 14.01
C ARG A 244 8.29 13.07 14.52
N ALA A 245 7.65 13.99 13.84
CA ALA A 245 7.56 15.39 14.25
C ALA A 245 6.39 15.62 15.20
N CYS A 246 6.60 16.38 16.27
CA CYS A 246 5.56 16.86 17.20
C CYS A 246 4.78 15.74 17.93
N GLU A 247 5.43 14.66 18.27
CA GLU A 247 4.86 13.63 19.15
C GLU A 247 4.66 14.11 20.60
#